data_d5b327b272652fc9f407f981c0c1a885
#
_entry.id   d5b327b272652fc9f407f981c0c1a885
#
_cell.length_a   1.000
_cell.length_b   1.000
_cell.length_c   1.000
_cell.angle_alpha   90.00
_cell.angle_beta   90.00
_cell.angle_gamma   90.00
#
_symmetry.space_group_name_H-M   'P 1'
#
loop_
_entity.id
_entity.type
_entity.pdbx_description
1 polymer ?
#
loop_
_entity_poly.entity_id
_entity_poly.type
_entity_poly.pdbx_seq_one_letter_code
_entity_poly.pdbx_strand_id
1 'polypeptide(L)'
;SYEKGSGTPIRATEGTVLSRIPPRMKVRRNAPIELPHIMVLIDDPQKEIIEPLATDKAKKEMSGVYMTSLMERGGRIAAHLLSKKQAEKVEDQLAALGDPQRFAETYHAEGKPVLVYAMGDGNHSLATAKACWEELKPTLSPEEQLTHPARYALVELVNLYDDSLEFEAIHRVLFGVDPKKLMADFLAAYPGAHYGEGEGHQITYVLPGGEKGVVTVPNPTAQLEVGTLQTFLDKYLEENGGKIDYIHGEDVVESLVSQPDSIGFLLPSMTKDQLFPTVIFDGALPRKTFSMGEAHDKRFYMEARKIK
;
A
#
# COMPACT_ATOMS: atom_id res chain seq x y z
N SER A 1 7.82 13.36 1.43
CA SER A 1 7.57 12.75 0.13
C SER A 1 7.14 11.30 0.30
N TYR A 2 6.29 10.81 -0.58
CA TYR A 2 5.83 9.41 -0.64
C TYR A 2 6.29 8.74 -1.95
N GLU A 3 7.32 9.27 -2.57
CA GLU A 3 7.98 8.70 -3.74
C GLU A 3 8.90 7.55 -3.32
N LYS A 4 9.10 6.58 -4.20
CA LYS A 4 10.03 5.48 -3.98
C LYS A 4 11.42 5.99 -3.64
N GLY A 5 12.04 5.45 -2.59
CA GLY A 5 13.36 5.87 -2.11
C GLY A 5 13.37 7.18 -1.32
N SER A 6 12.20 7.76 -1.04
CA SER A 6 12.09 8.93 -0.19
C SER A 6 12.52 8.64 1.25
N GLY A 7 13.19 9.60 1.89
CA GLY A 7 13.59 9.54 3.30
C GLY A 7 12.61 10.21 4.26
N THR A 8 11.39 10.57 3.81
CA THR A 8 10.41 11.23 4.66
C THR A 8 9.63 10.25 5.53
N PRO A 9 9.10 10.69 6.70
CA PRO A 9 8.34 9.83 7.62
C PRO A 9 7.05 9.24 7.02
N ILE A 10 6.49 9.85 5.97
CA ILE A 10 5.38 9.31 5.20
C ILE A 10 5.85 8.88 3.82
N ARG A 11 5.59 7.62 3.46
CA ARG A 11 6.01 7.05 2.17
C ARG A 11 4.91 6.22 1.53
N ALA A 12 4.94 6.18 0.20
CA ALA A 12 4.06 5.32 -0.59
C ALA A 12 4.42 3.85 -0.39
N THR A 13 3.42 2.99 -0.35
CA THR A 13 3.61 1.53 -0.43
C THR A 13 3.75 1.06 -1.87
N GLU A 14 3.13 1.77 -2.82
CA GLU A 14 3.26 1.51 -4.27
C GLU A 14 3.77 2.74 -5.02
N GLY A 15 4.35 2.54 -6.19
CA GLY A 15 4.80 3.62 -7.06
C GLY A 15 3.66 4.52 -7.53
N THR A 16 3.88 5.83 -7.47
CA THR A 16 2.91 6.82 -7.96
C THR A 16 3.03 6.98 -9.47
N VAL A 17 1.93 6.79 -10.20
CA VAL A 17 1.87 6.98 -11.64
C VAL A 17 1.73 8.48 -11.95
N LEU A 18 2.83 9.14 -12.29
CA LEU A 18 2.89 10.59 -12.46
C LEU A 18 1.92 11.14 -13.52
N SER A 19 1.67 10.40 -14.60
CA SER A 19 0.71 10.81 -15.65
C SER A 19 -0.74 10.93 -15.16
N ARG A 20 -1.06 10.34 -14.01
CA ARG A 20 -2.39 10.44 -13.38
C ARG A 20 -2.58 11.72 -12.55
N ILE A 21 -1.54 12.48 -12.27
CA ILE A 21 -1.61 13.67 -11.42
C ILE A 21 -2.23 14.88 -12.14
N PRO A 22 -1.79 15.28 -13.37
CA PRO A 22 -2.31 16.48 -14.01
C PRO A 22 -3.84 16.50 -14.23
N PRO A 23 -4.51 15.40 -14.66
CA PRO A 23 -5.96 15.39 -14.77
C PRO A 23 -6.69 15.61 -13.43
N ARG A 24 -6.16 15.05 -12.34
CA ARG A 24 -6.70 15.22 -10.99
C ARG A 24 -6.49 16.65 -10.46
N MET A 25 -5.35 17.28 -10.77
CA MET A 25 -5.10 18.68 -10.42
C MET A 25 -6.12 19.61 -11.07
N LYS A 26 -6.52 19.36 -12.32
CA LYS A 26 -7.58 20.16 -12.99
C LYS A 26 -8.88 20.18 -12.22
N VAL A 27 -9.26 19.05 -11.64
CA VAL A 27 -10.48 18.94 -10.82
C VAL A 27 -10.28 19.64 -9.47
N ARG A 28 -9.17 19.37 -8.78
CA ARG A 28 -8.94 19.85 -7.41
C ARG A 28 -8.62 21.35 -7.32
N ARG A 29 -7.88 21.90 -8.28
CA ARG A 29 -7.33 23.29 -8.25
C ARG A 29 -8.37 24.36 -7.92
N ASN A 30 -9.58 24.22 -8.41
CA ASN A 30 -10.66 25.20 -8.23
C ASN A 30 -11.81 24.70 -7.34
N ALA A 31 -11.70 23.52 -6.78
CA ALA A 31 -12.71 22.97 -5.90
C ALA A 31 -12.71 23.72 -4.55
N PRO A 32 -13.89 24.08 -4.00
CA PRO A 32 -13.97 24.67 -2.66
C PRO A 32 -13.79 23.65 -1.54
N ILE A 33 -14.11 22.39 -1.82
CA ILE A 33 -14.04 21.27 -0.89
C ILE A 33 -13.40 20.06 -1.55
N GLU A 34 -12.90 19.15 -0.75
CA GLU A 34 -12.49 17.80 -1.14
C GLU A 34 -13.19 16.74 -0.28
N LEU A 35 -13.42 15.56 -0.87
CA LEU A 35 -13.85 14.34 -0.20
C LEU A 35 -12.77 13.27 -0.47
N PRO A 36 -11.66 13.31 0.24
CA PRO A 36 -10.55 12.41 -0.02
C PRO A 36 -10.81 11.04 0.58
N HIS A 37 -10.32 10.01 -0.11
CA HIS A 37 -10.10 8.69 0.49
C HIS A 37 -8.60 8.42 0.48
N ILE A 38 -7.95 8.82 1.55
CA ILE A 38 -6.50 8.68 1.74
C ILE A 38 -6.29 7.89 3.02
N MET A 39 -5.98 6.61 2.88
CA MET A 39 -5.70 5.73 4.00
C MET A 39 -4.21 5.74 4.30
N VAL A 40 -3.87 6.05 5.53
CA VAL A 40 -2.51 6.07 6.06
C VAL A 40 -2.40 5.03 7.15
N LEU A 41 -1.44 4.12 7.03
CA LEU A 41 -1.21 3.03 7.95
C LEU A 41 -0.11 3.40 8.94
N ILE A 42 -0.32 3.01 10.21
CA ILE A 42 0.70 3.00 11.26
C ILE A 42 0.98 1.57 11.70
N ASP A 43 2.20 1.31 12.14
CA ASP A 43 2.65 0.02 12.65
C ASP A 43 2.56 0.00 14.18
N ASP A 44 1.37 -0.34 14.69
CA ASP A 44 1.07 -0.44 16.12
C ASP A 44 0.56 -1.85 16.48
N PRO A 45 1.45 -2.86 16.54
CA PRO A 45 1.05 -4.24 16.80
C PRO A 45 0.46 -4.46 18.19
N GLN A 46 0.71 -3.56 19.14
CA GLN A 46 0.14 -3.62 20.49
C GLN A 46 -1.24 -2.97 20.59
N LYS A 47 -1.72 -2.34 19.49
CA LYS A 47 -3.04 -1.69 19.43
C LYS A 47 -3.24 -0.64 20.54
N GLU A 48 -2.23 0.19 20.78
CA GLU A 48 -2.21 1.16 21.89
C GLU A 48 -2.68 2.56 21.48
N ILE A 49 -2.78 2.87 20.18
CA ILE A 49 -3.06 4.22 19.70
C ILE A 49 -4.53 4.41 19.32
N ILE A 50 -5.03 3.66 18.36
CA ILE A 50 -6.38 3.85 17.78
C ILE A 50 -7.43 3.06 18.53
N GLU A 51 -7.20 1.77 18.79
CA GLU A 51 -8.17 0.87 19.37
C GLU A 51 -8.69 1.28 20.76
N PRO A 52 -7.87 1.88 21.67
CA PRO A 52 -8.35 2.41 22.94
C PRO A 52 -9.42 3.49 22.80
N LEU A 53 -9.42 4.24 21.68
CA LEU A 53 -10.40 5.29 21.40
C LEU A 53 -11.79 4.72 21.09
N ALA A 54 -11.88 3.49 20.63
CA ALA A 54 -13.14 2.83 20.32
C ALA A 54 -13.91 2.33 21.57
N THR A 55 -13.30 2.38 22.75
CA THR A 55 -13.92 1.92 23.97
C THR A 55 -15.06 2.83 24.44
N ASP A 56 -16.08 2.28 25.09
CA ASP A 56 -17.19 3.07 25.65
C ASP A 56 -16.72 4.12 26.69
N LYS A 57 -15.65 3.81 27.42
CA LYS A 57 -15.03 4.74 28.35
C LYS A 57 -14.46 5.95 27.63
N ALA A 58 -13.70 5.73 26.57
CA ALA A 58 -13.09 6.79 25.78
C ALA A 58 -14.16 7.65 25.07
N LYS A 59 -15.20 7.03 24.52
CA LYS A 59 -16.30 7.72 23.84
C LYS A 59 -17.08 8.68 24.74
N LYS A 60 -17.13 8.43 26.07
CA LYS A 60 -17.75 9.37 27.02
C LYS A 60 -17.02 10.70 27.15
N GLU A 61 -15.74 10.76 26.81
CA GLU A 61 -14.93 11.97 26.80
C GLU A 61 -14.95 12.69 25.45
N MET A 62 -15.62 12.12 24.44
CA MET A 62 -15.72 12.65 23.08
C MET A 62 -17.04 13.35 22.83
N SER A 63 -17.08 14.22 21.83
CA SER A 63 -18.32 14.78 21.30
C SER A 63 -18.81 13.99 20.11
N GLY A 64 -20.03 13.46 20.16
CA GLY A 64 -20.65 12.79 19.03
C GLY A 64 -20.91 13.78 17.89
N VAL A 65 -20.57 13.42 16.66
CA VAL A 65 -20.79 14.25 15.47
C VAL A 65 -21.96 13.72 14.68
N TYR A 66 -21.93 12.47 14.28
CA TYR A 66 -23.04 11.79 13.61
C TYR A 66 -23.00 10.28 13.85
N MET A 67 -24.12 9.63 13.62
CA MET A 67 -24.26 8.18 13.55
C MET A 67 -25.30 7.84 12.49
N THR A 68 -24.96 6.99 11.56
CA THR A 68 -25.87 6.58 10.49
C THR A 68 -25.61 5.15 10.03
N SER A 69 -26.63 4.54 9.44
CA SER A 69 -26.48 3.29 8.69
C SER A 69 -26.11 3.61 7.26
N LEU A 70 -25.16 2.85 6.72
CA LEU A 70 -24.74 2.98 5.34
C LEU A 70 -25.68 2.18 4.42
N MET A 71 -25.90 2.68 3.20
CA MET A 71 -26.67 1.96 2.18
C MET A 71 -25.92 0.71 1.70
N GLU A 72 -26.58 -0.12 0.90
CA GLU A 72 -25.99 -1.32 0.28
C GLU A 72 -25.34 -2.28 1.26
N ARG A 73 -25.90 -2.43 2.46
CA ARG A 73 -25.37 -3.25 3.55
C ARG A 73 -23.98 -2.85 4.05
N GLY A 74 -23.59 -1.58 3.84
CA GLY A 74 -22.29 -1.03 4.26
C GLY A 74 -22.09 -0.96 5.78
N GLY A 75 -23.04 -1.43 6.59
CA GLY A 75 -22.95 -1.41 8.05
C GLY A 75 -23.38 -0.07 8.65
N ARG A 76 -22.69 0.34 9.70
CA ARG A 76 -22.95 1.58 10.44
C ARG A 76 -21.67 2.35 10.63
N ILE A 77 -21.77 3.66 10.59
CA ILE A 77 -20.66 4.57 10.92
C ILE A 77 -21.08 5.52 12.03
N ALA A 78 -20.19 5.77 12.97
CA ALA A 78 -20.33 6.75 14.01
C ALA A 78 -19.08 7.61 14.11
N ALA A 79 -19.23 8.92 14.02
CA ALA A 79 -18.13 9.87 14.13
C ALA A 79 -18.18 10.59 15.49
N HIS A 80 -17.01 10.70 16.09
CA HIS A 80 -16.79 11.37 17.36
C HIS A 80 -15.58 12.29 17.26
N LEU A 81 -15.70 13.48 17.81
CA LEU A 81 -14.58 14.40 17.94
C LEU A 81 -13.83 14.09 19.23
N LEU A 82 -12.54 13.85 19.14
CA LEU A 82 -11.67 13.63 20.30
C LEU A 82 -11.67 14.85 21.22
N SER A 83 -11.63 14.63 22.52
CA SER A 83 -11.27 15.70 23.46
C SER A 83 -9.82 16.14 23.22
N LYS A 84 -9.49 17.36 23.63
CA LYS A 84 -8.12 17.89 23.51
C LYS A 84 -7.08 16.94 24.11
N LYS A 85 -7.37 16.41 25.31
CA LYS A 85 -6.49 15.47 26.02
C LYS A 85 -6.27 14.17 25.23
N GLN A 86 -7.33 13.64 24.59
CA GLN A 86 -7.21 12.43 23.76
C GLN A 86 -6.40 12.73 22.50
N ALA A 87 -6.62 13.87 21.85
CA ALA A 87 -5.86 14.27 20.67
C ALA A 87 -4.37 14.43 20.98
N GLU A 88 -4.03 15.17 22.06
CA GLU A 88 -2.64 15.32 22.53
C GLU A 88 -1.98 13.97 22.82
N LYS A 89 -2.69 13.05 23.49
CA LYS A 89 -2.16 11.70 23.73
C LYS A 89 -1.87 10.94 22.45
N VAL A 90 -2.76 11.01 21.45
CA VAL A 90 -2.55 10.37 20.15
C VAL A 90 -1.34 10.98 19.44
N GLU A 91 -1.21 12.31 19.45
CA GLU A 91 -0.06 12.99 18.86
C GLU A 91 1.26 12.57 19.50
N ASP A 92 1.32 12.48 20.84
CA ASP A 92 2.50 12.01 21.58
C ASP A 92 2.85 10.56 21.23
N GLN A 93 1.85 9.68 21.13
CA GLN A 93 2.06 8.28 20.77
C GLN A 93 2.54 8.13 19.32
N LEU A 94 1.99 8.90 18.38
CA LEU A 94 2.45 8.93 16.99
C LEU A 94 3.87 9.49 16.88
N ALA A 95 4.19 10.53 17.66
CA ALA A 95 5.56 11.06 17.73
C ALA A 95 6.55 10.00 18.24
N ALA A 96 6.15 9.17 19.21
CA ALA A 96 6.98 8.09 19.74
C ALA A 96 7.26 6.98 18.70
N LEU A 97 6.36 6.75 17.73
CA LEU A 97 6.67 5.86 16.59
C LEU A 97 7.77 6.42 15.69
N GLY A 98 7.93 7.74 15.69
CA GLY A 98 8.96 8.44 14.93
C GLY A 98 10.31 8.57 15.63
N ASP A 99 10.48 8.00 16.82
CA ASP A 99 11.76 8.01 17.52
C ASP A 99 12.81 7.21 16.76
N PRO A 100 13.96 7.82 16.38
CA PRO A 100 14.96 7.16 15.54
C PRO A 100 15.60 5.92 16.17
N GLN A 101 15.79 5.92 17.50
CA GLN A 101 16.39 4.78 18.18
C GLN A 101 15.40 3.61 18.22
N ARG A 102 14.17 3.87 18.63
CA ARG A 102 13.10 2.86 18.62
C ARG A 102 12.88 2.28 17.21
N PHE A 103 12.88 3.13 16.19
CA PHE A 103 12.76 2.69 14.80
C PHE A 103 13.89 1.76 14.37
N ALA A 104 15.14 2.15 14.64
CA ALA A 104 16.30 1.34 14.31
C ALA A 104 16.27 -0.03 15.02
N GLU A 105 15.91 -0.05 16.32
CA GLU A 105 15.81 -1.29 17.10
C GLU A 105 14.65 -2.19 16.60
N THR A 106 13.49 -1.60 16.31
CA THR A 106 12.27 -2.35 15.87
C THR A 106 12.50 -3.06 14.54
N TYR A 107 13.12 -2.38 13.58
CA TYR A 107 13.27 -2.90 12.22
C TYR A 107 14.67 -3.38 11.87
N HIS A 108 15.63 -3.33 12.82
CA HIS A 108 17.07 -3.56 12.55
C HIS A 108 17.56 -2.70 11.37
N ALA A 109 17.17 -1.42 11.40
CA ALA A 109 17.28 -0.47 10.28
C ALA A 109 18.18 0.72 10.63
N GLU A 110 19.37 0.46 11.22
CA GLU A 110 20.34 1.48 11.59
C GLU A 110 20.73 2.32 10.37
N GLY A 111 20.67 3.64 10.54
CA GLY A 111 21.02 4.60 9.48
C GLY A 111 19.98 4.74 8.37
N LYS A 112 18.87 4.00 8.42
CA LYS A 112 17.75 4.21 7.50
C LYS A 112 16.88 5.38 7.95
N PRO A 113 16.29 6.14 7.02
CA PRO A 113 15.33 7.18 7.35
C PRO A 113 14.08 6.60 8.03
N VAL A 114 13.63 7.24 9.09
CA VAL A 114 12.44 6.82 9.84
C VAL A 114 11.21 6.76 8.95
N LEU A 115 10.42 5.70 9.06
CA LEU A 115 9.09 5.53 8.47
C LEU A 115 8.08 5.45 9.61
N VAL A 116 7.11 6.36 9.61
CA VAL A 116 6.00 6.37 10.58
C VAL A 116 4.69 6.02 9.91
N TYR A 117 4.50 6.51 8.69
CA TYR A 117 3.25 6.44 7.96
C TYR A 117 3.46 5.80 6.59
N ALA A 118 2.79 4.68 6.38
CA ALA A 118 2.74 4.01 5.07
C ALA A 118 1.40 4.30 4.39
N MET A 119 1.43 4.69 3.11
CA MET A 119 0.20 4.94 2.35
C MET A 119 -0.49 3.62 2.04
N GLY A 120 -1.62 3.34 2.67
CA GLY A 120 -2.42 2.14 2.39
C GLY A 120 -3.25 2.26 1.10
N ASP A 121 -3.90 3.41 0.90
CA ASP A 121 -4.65 3.76 -0.32
C ASP A 121 -4.66 5.29 -0.48
N GLY A 122 -5.06 5.77 -1.67
CA GLY A 122 -5.16 7.19 -1.96
C GLY A 122 -3.86 7.88 -2.31
N ASN A 123 -2.84 7.14 -2.71
CA ASN A 123 -1.52 7.62 -3.10
C ASN A 123 -1.57 8.77 -4.11
N HIS A 124 -2.35 8.59 -5.19
CA HIS A 124 -2.54 9.63 -6.20
C HIS A 124 -3.32 10.84 -5.68
N SER A 125 -4.23 10.65 -4.73
CA SER A 125 -5.00 11.76 -4.12
C SER A 125 -4.10 12.63 -3.26
N LEU A 126 -3.23 12.05 -2.44
CA LEU A 126 -2.27 12.79 -1.64
C LEU A 126 -1.21 13.48 -2.52
N ALA A 127 -0.72 12.79 -3.56
CA ALA A 127 0.20 13.36 -4.53
C ALA A 127 -0.40 14.58 -5.24
N THR A 128 -1.67 14.49 -5.62
CA THR A 128 -2.41 15.60 -6.24
C THR A 128 -2.59 16.76 -5.29
N ALA A 129 -2.93 16.50 -4.02
CA ALA A 129 -3.05 17.54 -3.01
C ALA A 129 -1.73 18.29 -2.81
N LYS A 130 -0.61 17.56 -2.70
CA LYS A 130 0.73 18.15 -2.63
C LYS A 130 1.05 18.97 -3.87
N ALA A 131 0.84 18.45 -5.05
CA ALA A 131 1.15 19.18 -6.30
C ALA A 131 0.33 20.47 -6.44
N CYS A 132 -0.97 20.46 -6.08
CA CYS A 132 -1.79 21.67 -6.04
C CYS A 132 -1.29 22.68 -4.99
N TRP A 133 -0.84 22.21 -3.83
CA TRP A 133 -0.25 23.09 -2.82
C TRP A 133 1.04 23.73 -3.28
N GLU A 134 1.96 22.98 -3.87
CA GLU A 134 3.24 23.51 -4.37
C GLU A 134 3.04 24.53 -5.51
N GLU A 135 1.98 24.38 -6.31
CA GLU A 135 1.60 25.36 -7.32
C GLU A 135 1.00 26.63 -6.71
N LEU A 136 0.19 26.51 -5.68
CA LEU A 136 -0.48 27.63 -5.00
C LEU A 136 0.46 28.42 -4.07
N LYS A 137 1.30 27.69 -3.33
CA LYS A 137 2.16 28.23 -2.26
C LYS A 137 2.96 29.48 -2.66
N PRO A 138 3.63 29.55 -3.85
CA PRO A 138 4.39 30.74 -4.25
C PRO A 138 3.53 32.01 -4.46
N THR A 139 2.21 31.86 -4.59
CA THR A 139 1.28 33.00 -4.80
C THR A 139 0.76 33.60 -3.49
N LEU A 140 1.10 32.99 -2.36
CA LEU A 140 0.62 33.37 -1.02
C LEU A 140 1.74 34.05 -0.22
N SER A 141 1.35 34.98 0.66
CA SER A 141 2.27 35.56 1.65
C SER A 141 2.75 34.50 2.65
N PRO A 142 3.88 34.70 3.36
CA PRO A 142 4.34 33.77 4.41
C PRO A 142 3.28 33.45 5.48
N GLU A 143 2.49 34.45 5.88
CA GLU A 143 1.43 34.31 6.87
C GLU A 143 0.27 33.46 6.32
N GLU A 144 -0.16 33.72 5.09
CA GLU A 144 -1.19 32.94 4.42
C GLU A 144 -0.76 31.49 4.23
N GLN A 145 0.50 31.22 3.90
CA GLN A 145 1.03 29.87 3.77
C GLN A 145 0.89 29.04 5.05
N LEU A 146 0.93 29.66 6.22
CA LEU A 146 0.82 28.98 7.51
C LEU A 146 -0.60 28.52 7.82
N THR A 147 -1.61 29.24 7.34
CA THR A 147 -3.02 29.05 7.70
C THR A 147 -3.91 28.57 6.57
N HIS A 148 -3.41 28.62 5.32
CA HIS A 148 -4.21 28.28 4.15
C HIS A 148 -4.69 26.82 4.21
N PRO A 149 -5.99 26.54 3.99
CA PRO A 149 -6.53 25.20 4.13
C PRO A 149 -5.93 24.18 3.13
N ALA A 150 -5.52 24.60 1.93
CA ALA A 150 -4.88 23.73 0.96
C ALA A 150 -3.48 23.20 1.36
N ARG A 151 -2.88 23.77 2.43
CA ARG A 151 -1.62 23.27 3.01
C ARG A 151 -1.74 21.85 3.56
N TYR A 152 -2.93 21.47 3.97
CA TYR A 152 -3.21 20.20 4.61
C TYR A 152 -4.05 19.30 3.72
N ALA A 153 -3.95 18.00 3.91
CA ALA A 153 -4.84 17.01 3.34
C ALA A 153 -5.55 16.24 4.47
N LEU A 154 -6.82 15.91 4.26
CA LEU A 154 -7.53 15.01 5.16
C LEU A 154 -7.11 13.58 4.86
N VAL A 155 -6.76 12.84 5.90
CA VAL A 155 -6.37 11.43 5.81
C VAL A 155 -7.12 10.62 6.86
N GLU A 156 -7.37 9.36 6.56
CA GLU A 156 -7.80 8.35 7.50
C GLU A 156 -6.56 7.65 8.05
N LEU A 157 -6.38 7.67 9.36
CA LEU A 157 -5.30 6.97 10.04
C LEU A 157 -5.81 5.62 10.55
N VAL A 158 -5.20 4.54 10.09
CA VAL A 158 -5.61 3.17 10.39
C VAL A 158 -4.42 2.40 10.94
N ASN A 159 -4.66 1.59 11.98
CA ASN A 159 -3.65 0.66 12.43
C ASN A 159 -3.53 -0.49 11.43
N LEU A 160 -2.31 -0.78 10.99
CA LEU A 160 -2.01 -1.93 10.12
C LEU A 160 -2.55 -3.25 10.68
N TYR A 161 -2.60 -3.38 12.02
CA TYR A 161 -3.07 -4.58 12.72
C TYR A 161 -4.57 -4.57 13.02
N ASP A 162 -5.34 -3.64 12.47
CA ASP A 162 -6.81 -3.69 12.53
C ASP A 162 -7.30 -5.03 11.97
N ASP A 163 -8.20 -5.70 12.70
CA ASP A 163 -8.66 -7.04 12.35
C ASP A 163 -9.49 -7.08 11.06
N SER A 164 -10.01 -5.91 10.63
CA SER A 164 -10.75 -5.77 9.36
C SER A 164 -9.84 -5.63 8.13
N LEU A 165 -8.55 -5.38 8.32
CA LEU A 165 -7.59 -5.31 7.23
C LEU A 165 -7.07 -6.71 6.91
N GLU A 166 -7.42 -7.20 5.73
CA GLU A 166 -6.91 -8.46 5.19
C GLU A 166 -6.14 -8.17 3.90
N PHE A 167 -4.98 -8.79 3.77
CA PHE A 167 -4.15 -8.71 2.57
C PHE A 167 -4.31 -9.97 1.76
N GLU A 168 -4.94 -9.84 0.61
CA GLU A 168 -5.09 -10.94 -0.35
C GLU A 168 -3.97 -10.90 -1.39
N ALA A 169 -3.39 -12.06 -1.68
CA ALA A 169 -2.39 -12.20 -2.71
C ALA A 169 -2.97 -11.84 -4.08
N ILE A 170 -2.18 -11.16 -4.89
CA ILE A 170 -2.46 -10.96 -6.30
C ILE A 170 -1.43 -11.78 -7.09
N HIS A 171 -1.95 -12.72 -7.86
CA HIS A 171 -1.17 -13.62 -8.70
C HIS A 171 -0.83 -13.00 -10.05
N ARG A 172 0.01 -13.66 -10.85
CA ARG A 172 0.39 -13.21 -12.18
C ARG A 172 0.06 -14.27 -13.21
N VAL A 173 -0.48 -13.85 -14.35
CA VAL A 173 -0.58 -14.67 -15.54
C VAL A 173 0.08 -13.94 -16.70
N LEU A 174 0.95 -14.63 -17.41
CA LEU A 174 1.58 -14.11 -18.61
C LEU A 174 1.02 -14.82 -19.85
N PHE A 175 0.87 -14.05 -20.92
CA PHE A 175 0.38 -14.48 -22.21
C PHE A 175 1.35 -14.07 -23.32
N GLY A 176 1.42 -14.89 -24.37
CA GLY A 176 2.30 -14.65 -25.50
C GLY A 176 3.78 -14.83 -25.14
N VAL A 177 4.08 -15.78 -24.25
CA VAL A 177 5.43 -16.12 -23.80
C VAL A 177 5.68 -17.61 -23.98
N ASP A 178 6.94 -18.01 -24.16
CA ASP A 178 7.34 -19.42 -24.06
C ASP A 178 7.62 -19.78 -22.60
N PRO A 179 6.78 -20.60 -21.93
CA PRO A 179 6.94 -20.94 -20.52
C PRO A 179 8.29 -21.61 -20.21
N LYS A 180 8.81 -22.45 -21.10
CA LYS A 180 10.08 -23.14 -20.90
C LYS A 180 11.25 -22.17 -20.93
N LYS A 181 11.25 -21.27 -21.93
CA LYS A 181 12.26 -20.23 -22.04
C LYS A 181 12.21 -19.29 -20.82
N LEU A 182 11.01 -18.84 -20.45
CA LEU A 182 10.82 -17.93 -19.31
C LEU A 182 11.37 -18.54 -18.03
N MET A 183 11.03 -19.80 -17.74
CA MET A 183 11.52 -20.48 -16.54
C MET A 183 13.03 -20.73 -16.57
N ALA A 184 13.62 -21.05 -17.74
CA ALA A 184 15.06 -21.18 -17.88
C ALA A 184 15.78 -19.84 -17.64
N ASP A 185 15.25 -18.76 -18.19
CA ASP A 185 15.78 -17.40 -17.99
C ASP A 185 15.62 -16.94 -16.51
N PHE A 186 14.52 -17.33 -15.85
CA PHE A 186 14.31 -17.08 -14.41
C PHE A 186 15.39 -17.75 -13.56
N LEU A 187 15.64 -19.04 -13.80
CA LEU A 187 16.70 -19.77 -13.09
C LEU A 187 18.08 -19.18 -13.34
N ALA A 188 18.36 -18.72 -14.56
CA ALA A 188 19.63 -18.09 -14.90
C ALA A 188 19.79 -16.71 -14.29
N ALA A 189 18.72 -15.98 -14.04
CA ALA A 189 18.73 -14.65 -13.46
C ALA A 189 19.09 -14.63 -11.96
N TYR A 190 18.83 -15.72 -11.25
CA TYR A 190 19.04 -15.82 -9.81
C TYR A 190 20.06 -16.94 -9.46
N PRO A 191 21.27 -16.61 -9.02
CA PRO A 191 22.27 -17.60 -8.65
C PRO A 191 21.77 -18.60 -7.60
N GLY A 192 21.83 -19.88 -7.91
CA GLY A 192 21.38 -20.96 -7.03
C GLY A 192 19.86 -21.26 -7.10
N ALA A 193 19.11 -20.54 -7.91
CA ALA A 193 17.69 -20.85 -8.12
C ALA A 193 17.52 -22.25 -8.70
N HIS A 194 16.51 -22.97 -8.23
CA HIS A 194 16.27 -24.36 -8.63
C HIS A 194 14.78 -24.70 -8.53
N TYR A 195 14.37 -25.73 -9.26
CA TYR A 195 13.04 -26.31 -9.12
C TYR A 195 12.94 -27.09 -7.81
N GLY A 196 11.74 -27.08 -7.22
CA GLY A 196 11.41 -27.69 -5.95
C GLY A 196 11.48 -26.72 -4.77
N GLU A 197 11.08 -27.22 -3.61
CA GLU A 197 11.09 -26.49 -2.36
C GLU A 197 12.51 -26.34 -1.80
N GLY A 198 12.76 -25.29 -1.01
CA GLY A 198 14.04 -25.02 -0.38
C GLY A 198 13.99 -23.78 0.50
N GLU A 199 15.13 -23.39 1.05
CA GLU A 199 15.28 -22.13 1.79
C GLU A 199 15.28 -20.93 0.83
N GLY A 200 14.62 -19.84 1.20
CA GLY A 200 14.54 -18.61 0.42
C GLY A 200 13.12 -18.33 -0.10
N HIS A 201 13.03 -17.58 -1.19
CA HIS A 201 11.73 -17.28 -1.80
C HIS A 201 11.22 -18.46 -2.63
N GLN A 202 10.05 -18.94 -2.30
CA GLN A 202 9.37 -20.02 -3.01
C GLN A 202 8.20 -19.46 -3.83
N ILE A 203 8.18 -19.74 -5.11
CA ILE A 203 7.16 -19.25 -6.03
C ILE A 203 6.56 -20.45 -6.75
N THR A 204 5.26 -20.64 -6.63
CA THR A 204 4.54 -21.67 -7.36
C THR A 204 4.23 -21.20 -8.77
N TYR A 205 4.58 -21.99 -9.77
CA TYR A 205 4.20 -21.75 -11.15
C TYR A 205 3.15 -22.74 -11.63
N VAL A 206 2.34 -22.31 -12.59
CA VAL A 206 1.28 -23.09 -13.23
C VAL A 206 1.54 -23.10 -14.73
N LEU A 207 1.65 -24.29 -15.32
CA LEU A 207 1.84 -24.50 -16.75
C LEU A 207 0.51 -24.83 -17.45
N PRO A 208 0.43 -24.65 -18.77
CA PRO A 208 -0.71 -25.11 -19.57
C PRO A 208 -1.00 -26.59 -19.32
N GLY A 209 -2.28 -26.89 -19.07
CA GLY A 209 -2.69 -28.25 -18.69
C GLY A 209 -2.80 -28.48 -17.17
N GLY A 210 -2.52 -27.44 -16.36
CA GLY A 210 -2.73 -27.48 -14.89
C GLY A 210 -1.56 -28.09 -14.12
N GLU A 211 -0.43 -28.36 -14.77
CA GLU A 211 0.78 -28.79 -14.07
C GLU A 211 1.30 -27.65 -13.19
N LYS A 212 1.54 -27.94 -11.93
CA LYS A 212 2.11 -27.01 -10.96
C LYS A 212 3.49 -27.48 -10.50
N GLY A 213 4.36 -26.51 -10.23
CA GLY A 213 5.64 -26.77 -9.60
C GLY A 213 6.07 -25.56 -8.76
N VAL A 214 7.13 -25.73 -8.01
CA VAL A 214 7.74 -24.68 -7.20
C VAL A 214 9.11 -24.37 -7.75
N VAL A 215 9.47 -23.09 -7.75
CA VAL A 215 10.83 -22.61 -7.98
C VAL A 215 11.30 -21.88 -6.74
N THR A 216 12.51 -22.16 -6.28
CA THR A 216 13.12 -21.54 -5.10
C THR A 216 14.27 -20.64 -5.50
N VAL A 217 14.31 -19.44 -4.92
CA VAL A 217 15.43 -18.49 -4.99
C VAL A 217 16.06 -18.40 -3.61
N PRO A 218 17.22 -19.05 -3.39
CA PRO A 218 17.79 -19.19 -2.03
C PRO A 218 18.38 -17.90 -1.44
N ASN A 219 18.79 -16.95 -2.30
CA ASN A 219 19.39 -15.69 -1.87
C ASN A 219 18.65 -14.51 -2.52
N PRO A 220 17.38 -14.26 -2.14
CA PRO A 220 16.62 -13.16 -2.71
C PRO A 220 17.18 -11.81 -2.27
N THR A 221 17.10 -10.81 -3.14
CA THR A 221 17.48 -9.43 -2.84
C THR A 221 16.29 -8.58 -2.42
N ALA A 222 15.07 -9.01 -2.75
CA ALA A 222 13.81 -8.39 -2.34
C ALA A 222 13.32 -8.98 -1.02
N GLN A 223 12.53 -8.21 -0.28
CA GLN A 223 11.91 -8.66 0.98
C GLN A 223 10.79 -9.69 0.76
N LEU A 224 10.12 -9.65 -0.39
CA LEU A 224 8.97 -10.49 -0.71
C LEU A 224 9.19 -11.28 -2.01
N GLU A 225 8.57 -12.46 -2.12
CA GLU A 225 8.56 -13.29 -3.32
C GLU A 225 8.07 -12.53 -4.55
N VAL A 226 7.02 -11.72 -4.35
CA VAL A 226 6.48 -10.87 -5.41
C VAL A 226 7.51 -9.86 -5.92
N GLY A 227 8.39 -9.36 -5.08
CA GLY A 227 9.48 -8.46 -5.46
C GLY A 227 10.51 -9.15 -6.35
N THR A 228 10.93 -10.35 -5.95
CA THR A 228 11.82 -11.19 -6.74
C THR A 228 11.20 -11.52 -8.10
N LEU A 229 9.97 -12.01 -8.12
CA LEU A 229 9.28 -12.36 -9.37
C LEU A 229 9.07 -11.15 -10.28
N GLN A 230 8.50 -10.05 -9.76
CA GLN A 230 8.14 -8.89 -10.58
C GLN A 230 9.36 -8.21 -11.19
N THR A 231 10.47 -8.14 -10.46
CA THR A 231 11.73 -7.58 -10.99
C THR A 231 12.22 -8.35 -12.21
N PHE A 232 12.14 -9.67 -12.17
CA PHE A 232 12.48 -10.50 -13.30
C PHE A 232 11.47 -10.34 -14.45
N LEU A 233 10.17 -10.41 -14.15
CA LEU A 233 9.12 -10.35 -15.18
C LEU A 233 9.11 -9.01 -15.93
N ASP A 234 9.35 -7.90 -15.25
CA ASP A 234 9.41 -6.58 -15.90
C ASP A 234 10.53 -6.53 -16.93
N LYS A 235 11.71 -7.03 -16.59
CA LYS A 235 12.84 -7.11 -17.51
C LYS A 235 12.59 -8.11 -18.65
N TYR A 236 12.06 -9.28 -18.31
CA TYR A 236 11.77 -10.32 -19.31
C TYR A 236 10.80 -9.82 -20.39
N LEU A 237 9.71 -9.16 -19.96
CA LEU A 237 8.69 -8.63 -20.87
C LEU A 237 9.21 -7.47 -21.73
N GLU A 238 10.10 -6.64 -21.19
CA GLU A 238 10.75 -5.56 -21.95
C GLU A 238 11.63 -6.16 -23.09
N GLU A 239 12.34 -7.24 -22.82
CA GLU A 239 13.29 -7.86 -23.75
C GLU A 239 12.61 -8.82 -24.74
N ASN A 240 11.57 -9.55 -24.31
CA ASN A 240 10.97 -10.65 -25.09
C ASN A 240 9.52 -10.38 -25.54
N GLY A 241 8.90 -9.32 -25.03
CA GLY A 241 7.47 -9.06 -25.26
C GLY A 241 6.57 -9.98 -24.42
N GLY A 242 5.29 -10.00 -24.75
CA GLY A 242 4.24 -10.67 -23.98
C GLY A 242 3.36 -9.70 -23.23
N LYS A 243 2.41 -10.23 -22.47
CA LYS A 243 1.49 -9.44 -21.61
C LYS A 243 1.42 -10.09 -20.24
N ILE A 244 1.31 -9.27 -19.21
CA ILE A 244 1.08 -9.69 -17.82
C ILE A 244 -0.29 -9.21 -17.36
N ASP A 245 -1.02 -10.09 -16.68
CA ASP A 245 -2.25 -9.76 -15.98
C ASP A 245 -2.13 -10.10 -14.49
N TYR A 246 -2.92 -9.41 -13.66
CA TYR A 246 -2.88 -9.48 -12.20
C TYR A 246 -4.20 -10.05 -11.71
N ILE A 247 -4.15 -11.21 -11.09
CA ILE A 247 -5.32 -12.09 -10.90
C ILE A 247 -5.56 -12.34 -9.41
N HIS A 248 -6.83 -12.21 -9.01
CA HIS A 248 -7.33 -12.70 -7.73
C HIS A 248 -7.82 -14.14 -7.86
N GLY A 249 -7.45 -14.98 -6.91
CA GLY A 249 -7.86 -16.38 -6.85
C GLY A 249 -6.98 -17.31 -7.69
N GLU A 250 -6.58 -18.41 -7.08
CA GLU A 250 -5.74 -19.44 -7.72
C GLU A 250 -6.49 -20.19 -8.82
N ASP A 251 -7.77 -20.46 -8.59
CA ASP A 251 -8.67 -21.11 -9.55
C ASP A 251 -8.81 -20.31 -10.86
N VAL A 252 -8.82 -18.99 -10.74
CA VAL A 252 -8.85 -18.10 -11.91
C VAL A 252 -7.53 -18.16 -12.67
N VAL A 253 -6.39 -18.19 -11.98
CA VAL A 253 -5.07 -18.38 -12.61
C VAL A 253 -5.04 -19.69 -13.39
N GLU A 254 -5.46 -20.80 -12.78
CA GLU A 254 -5.50 -22.12 -13.42
C GLU A 254 -6.38 -22.12 -14.67
N SER A 255 -7.53 -21.46 -14.61
CA SER A 255 -8.45 -21.37 -15.76
C SER A 255 -7.88 -20.52 -16.91
N LEU A 256 -7.12 -19.49 -16.61
CA LEU A 256 -6.51 -18.59 -17.59
C LEU A 256 -5.28 -19.19 -18.26
N VAL A 257 -4.53 -20.05 -17.55
CA VAL A 257 -3.35 -20.75 -18.09
C VAL A 257 -3.78 -21.96 -18.91
N SER A 258 -4.51 -21.71 -19.98
CA SER A 258 -5.03 -22.75 -20.86
C SER A 258 -4.33 -22.82 -22.23
N GLN A 259 -3.63 -21.76 -22.62
CA GLN A 259 -2.93 -21.67 -23.90
C GLN A 259 -1.46 -22.07 -23.77
N PRO A 260 -0.86 -22.72 -24.81
CA PRO A 260 0.53 -23.15 -24.77
C PRO A 260 1.56 -22.03 -24.52
N ASP A 261 1.19 -20.79 -24.84
CA ASP A 261 2.00 -19.58 -24.70
C ASP A 261 1.65 -18.77 -23.44
N SER A 262 1.15 -19.45 -22.40
CA SER A 262 0.80 -18.82 -21.12
C SER A 262 1.47 -19.52 -19.94
N ILE A 263 1.68 -18.78 -18.86
CA ILE A 263 2.20 -19.28 -17.58
C ILE A 263 1.61 -18.45 -16.43
N GLY A 264 1.24 -19.13 -15.34
CA GLY A 264 0.77 -18.51 -14.12
C GLY A 264 1.81 -18.59 -13.00
N PHE A 265 1.74 -17.62 -12.08
CA PHE A 265 2.52 -17.62 -10.85
C PHE A 265 1.59 -17.34 -9.66
N LEU A 266 1.56 -18.27 -8.72
CA LEU A 266 0.84 -18.13 -7.47
C LEU A 266 1.82 -17.60 -6.41
N LEU A 267 1.43 -16.53 -5.77
CA LEU A 267 2.24 -15.84 -4.77
C LEU A 267 1.62 -16.02 -3.39
N PRO A 268 2.43 -16.13 -2.34
CA PRO A 268 1.92 -16.10 -0.97
C PRO A 268 1.31 -14.73 -0.63
N SER A 269 0.33 -14.73 0.26
CA SER A 269 -0.18 -13.50 0.84
C SER A 269 0.88 -12.85 1.72
N MET A 270 1.06 -11.54 1.57
CA MET A 270 1.91 -10.76 2.45
C MET A 270 1.30 -10.69 3.85
N THR A 271 2.09 -10.89 4.89
CA THR A 271 1.67 -10.66 6.27
C THR A 271 1.82 -9.19 6.66
N LYS A 272 1.10 -8.76 7.71
CA LYS A 272 1.09 -7.35 8.12
C LYS A 272 2.47 -6.86 8.55
N ASP A 273 3.21 -7.68 9.27
CA ASP A 273 4.57 -7.38 9.74
C ASP A 273 5.61 -7.24 8.61
N GLN A 274 5.31 -7.68 7.40
CA GLN A 274 6.18 -7.52 6.24
C GLN A 274 6.04 -6.17 5.52
N LEU A 275 4.95 -5.41 5.75
CA LEU A 275 4.69 -4.18 4.99
C LEU A 275 5.76 -3.11 5.25
N PHE A 276 5.97 -2.73 6.51
CA PHE A 276 6.93 -1.68 6.89
C PHE A 276 8.36 -2.06 6.52
N PRO A 277 8.87 -3.26 6.86
CA PRO A 277 10.19 -3.69 6.42
C PRO A 277 10.39 -3.60 4.90
N THR A 278 9.40 -4.03 4.12
CA THR A 278 9.49 -3.95 2.65
C THR A 278 9.63 -2.50 2.18
N VAL A 279 8.83 -1.58 2.71
CA VAL A 279 8.94 -0.14 2.34
C VAL A 279 10.28 0.45 2.81
N ILE A 280 10.80 0.04 3.97
CA ILE A 280 12.07 0.52 4.53
C ILE A 280 13.26 0.05 3.69
N PHE A 281 13.30 -1.23 3.33
CA PHE A 281 14.48 -1.85 2.69
C PHE A 281 14.40 -1.83 1.16
N ASP A 282 13.22 -2.09 0.57
CA ASP A 282 13.03 -2.13 -0.88
C ASP A 282 12.54 -0.79 -1.45
N GLY A 283 12.13 0.15 -0.58
CA GLY A 283 11.68 1.51 -0.95
C GLY A 283 10.21 1.59 -1.33
N ALA A 284 9.62 0.58 -1.96
CA ALA A 284 8.19 0.42 -2.23
C ALA A 284 7.92 -1.03 -2.62
N LEU A 285 6.68 -1.47 -2.39
CA LEU A 285 6.22 -2.74 -2.90
C LEU A 285 6.09 -2.70 -4.44
N PRO A 286 6.27 -3.84 -5.10
CA PRO A 286 5.89 -3.96 -6.50
C PRO A 286 4.41 -3.64 -6.72
N ARG A 287 4.08 -3.20 -7.93
CA ARG A 287 2.67 -2.96 -8.27
C ARG A 287 1.84 -4.22 -8.07
N LYS A 288 0.64 -4.05 -7.53
CA LYS A 288 -0.28 -5.15 -7.33
C LYS A 288 0.31 -6.30 -6.48
N THR A 289 0.95 -5.96 -5.37
CA THR A 289 1.44 -6.94 -4.40
C THR A 289 0.30 -7.59 -3.63
N PHE A 290 -0.68 -6.78 -3.22
CA PHE A 290 -1.86 -7.22 -2.49
C PHE A 290 -3.08 -6.40 -2.84
N SER A 291 -4.24 -6.88 -2.45
CA SER A 291 -5.48 -6.13 -2.39
C SER A 291 -5.97 -6.08 -0.94
N MET A 292 -6.55 -4.96 -0.56
CA MET A 292 -7.24 -4.78 0.72
C MET A 292 -8.74 -4.73 0.45
N GLY A 293 -9.47 -5.76 0.87
CA GLY A 293 -10.91 -5.86 0.74
C GLY A 293 -11.43 -5.90 -0.71
N GLU A 294 -12.68 -6.21 -0.83
CA GLU A 294 -13.41 -6.24 -2.10
C GLU A 294 -13.75 -4.83 -2.59
N ALA A 295 -13.95 -4.66 -3.90
CA ALA A 295 -14.30 -3.37 -4.49
C ALA A 295 -15.59 -2.78 -3.91
N HIS A 296 -16.54 -3.63 -3.50
CA HIS A 296 -17.78 -3.20 -2.87
C HIS A 296 -17.62 -2.74 -1.41
N ASP A 297 -16.48 -2.99 -0.77
CA ASP A 297 -16.17 -2.51 0.58
C ASP A 297 -15.64 -1.08 0.58
N LYS A 298 -15.09 -0.60 -0.54
CA LYS A 298 -14.60 0.77 -0.73
C LYS A 298 -15.73 1.69 -1.18
N ARG A 299 -16.60 2.12 -0.24
CA ARG A 299 -17.87 2.71 -0.69
C ARG A 299 -18.05 4.18 -0.47
N PHE A 300 -17.91 4.65 0.76
CA PHE A 300 -18.52 5.93 1.13
C PHE A 300 -17.47 6.88 1.65
N TYR A 301 -17.39 8.04 1.00
CA TYR A 301 -16.62 9.17 1.52
C TYR A 301 -17.57 10.01 2.36
N MET A 302 -17.47 9.91 3.67
CA MET A 302 -18.36 10.59 4.61
C MET A 302 -17.80 11.93 5.07
N GLU A 303 -16.51 12.15 4.93
CA GLU A 303 -15.83 13.34 5.42
C GLU A 303 -15.48 14.28 4.27
N ALA A 304 -15.81 15.57 4.45
CA ALA A 304 -15.48 16.63 3.53
C ALA A 304 -14.66 17.71 4.23
N ARG A 305 -13.76 18.35 3.49
CA ARG A 305 -12.90 19.39 4.00
C ARG A 305 -12.83 20.57 3.05
N LYS A 306 -12.85 21.80 3.60
CA LYS A 306 -12.52 23.00 2.84
C LYS A 306 -11.05 22.99 2.39
N ILE A 307 -10.80 23.41 1.14
CA ILE A 307 -9.48 23.60 0.56
C ILE A 307 -9.28 24.99 -0.04
N LYS A 308 -10.31 25.85 0.09
CA LYS A 308 -10.29 27.29 -0.20
C LYS A 308 -10.88 28.06 0.96
#